data_ae96a66387f19ee26fc2b86a45502b4d
#
_entry.id   ae96a66387f19ee26fc2b86a45502b4d
#
_cell.length_a   1.000
_cell.length_b   1.000
_cell.length_c   1.000
_cell.angle_alpha   90.00
_cell.angle_beta   90.00
_cell.angle_gamma   90.00
#
_symmetry.space_group_name_H-M   'P 1'
#
loop_
_entity.id
_entity.type
_entity.pdbx_description
1 polymer ?
#
loop_
_entity_poly.entity_id
_entity_poly.type
_entity_poly.pdbx_seq_one_letter_code
_entity_poly.pdbx_strand_id
1 'polypeptide(L)'
;DEDLDLEEYTNLLKDVFLETNRVLVTGGRVCINIANIGRKPYIPFHKFIIETMSDIGFLMRGEVIWDKGAGAGTSTAWGSWKSSSNPVLRDTHEYILVFSKGKFSRSSKNKISTISRDEFLEFTKSVWKFSPERARKVGHPAPFPVELPYRCMQLYSFQDDVILDPFCGVGSTAIAALGSNRHFVMIDNNKKFVTATKKRIKEFISN
;
A
#
# COMPACT_ATOMS: atom_id res chain seq x y z
N ASP A 1 10.61 7.24 10.37
CA ASP A 1 11.08 5.89 10.02
C ASP A 1 12.55 5.87 9.55
N GLU A 2 13.14 7.03 9.19
CA GLU A 2 14.54 7.09 8.75
C GLU A 2 15.54 6.86 9.91
N ASP A 3 15.08 6.95 11.16
CA ASP A 3 15.93 6.84 12.38
C ASP A 3 15.75 5.51 13.12
N LEU A 4 14.82 4.63 12.68
CA LEU A 4 14.57 3.34 13.34
C LEU A 4 15.49 2.25 12.79
N ASP A 5 16.03 1.42 13.66
CA ASP A 5 16.65 0.19 13.22
C ASP A 5 15.60 -0.85 12.76
N LEU A 6 16.06 -1.97 12.21
CA LEU A 6 15.15 -2.98 11.64
C LEU A 6 14.24 -3.61 12.70
N GLU A 7 14.73 -3.81 13.91
CA GLU A 7 13.98 -4.41 15.02
C GLU A 7 12.91 -3.44 15.52
N GLU A 8 13.26 -2.19 15.74
CA GLU A 8 12.33 -1.12 16.13
C GLU A 8 11.23 -0.94 15.07
N TYR A 9 11.60 -0.95 13.78
CA TYR A 9 10.65 -0.83 12.69
C TYR A 9 9.69 -2.01 12.62
N THR A 10 10.17 -3.24 12.79
CA THR A 10 9.30 -4.43 12.79
C THR A 10 8.37 -4.46 14.00
N ASN A 11 8.83 -4.02 15.17
CA ASN A 11 7.99 -3.90 16.36
C ASN A 11 6.89 -2.84 16.17
N LEU A 12 7.23 -1.67 15.64
CA LEU A 12 6.24 -0.64 15.29
C LEU A 12 5.17 -1.18 14.34
N LEU A 13 5.56 -1.88 13.29
CA LEU A 13 4.61 -2.46 12.33
C LEU A 13 3.67 -3.47 13.00
N LYS A 14 4.22 -4.32 13.85
CA LYS A 14 3.43 -5.31 14.61
C LYS A 14 2.39 -4.64 15.51
N ASP A 15 2.75 -3.59 16.23
CA ASP A 15 1.84 -2.85 17.09
C ASP A 15 0.73 -2.17 16.27
N VAL A 16 1.08 -1.54 15.15
CA VAL A 16 0.10 -0.93 14.24
C VAL A 16 -0.84 -1.98 13.63
N PHE A 17 -0.36 -3.17 13.31
CA PHE A 17 -1.20 -4.25 12.77
C PHE A 17 -2.13 -4.84 13.84
N LEU A 18 -1.69 -4.94 15.10
CA LEU A 18 -2.54 -5.32 16.23
C LEU A 18 -3.69 -4.31 16.41
N GLU A 19 -3.39 -3.02 16.41
CA GLU A 19 -4.40 -1.96 16.50
C GLU A 19 -5.32 -1.92 15.27
N THR A 20 -4.77 -2.16 14.08
CA THR A 20 -5.57 -2.32 12.85
C THR A 20 -6.55 -3.48 12.99
N ASN A 21 -6.09 -4.62 13.54
CA ASN A 21 -6.99 -5.75 13.82
C ASN A 21 -8.08 -5.34 14.82
N ARG A 22 -7.74 -4.62 15.87
CA ARG A 22 -8.72 -4.18 16.89
C ARG A 22 -9.84 -3.36 16.26
N VAL A 23 -9.53 -2.37 15.44
CA VAL A 23 -10.52 -1.41 14.91
C VAL A 23 -11.21 -1.87 13.63
N LEU A 24 -10.63 -2.79 12.86
CA LEU A 24 -11.21 -3.25 11.61
C LEU A 24 -12.45 -4.09 11.87
N VAL A 25 -13.49 -3.90 11.06
CA VAL A 25 -14.72 -4.70 11.12
C VAL A 25 -14.45 -6.14 10.65
N THR A 26 -15.22 -7.11 11.16
CA THR A 26 -15.16 -8.50 10.69
C THR A 26 -15.47 -8.59 9.20
N GLY A 27 -14.60 -9.28 8.45
CA GLY A 27 -14.64 -9.33 6.99
C GLY A 27 -14.07 -8.08 6.33
N GLY A 28 -13.59 -7.09 7.08
CA GLY A 28 -12.82 -5.96 6.55
C GLY A 28 -11.50 -6.41 5.94
N ARG A 29 -10.91 -5.55 5.11
CA ARG A 29 -9.68 -5.84 4.35
C ARG A 29 -8.53 -4.94 4.78
N VAL A 30 -7.34 -5.52 4.73
CA VAL A 30 -6.07 -4.78 4.84
C VAL A 30 -5.29 -5.04 3.56
N CYS A 31 -4.82 -3.96 2.93
CA CYS A 31 -3.92 -4.00 1.78
C CYS A 31 -2.61 -3.35 2.21
N ILE A 32 -1.51 -4.08 2.14
CA ILE A 32 -0.19 -3.59 2.57
C ILE A 32 0.70 -3.54 1.34
N ASN A 33 1.12 -2.32 0.96
CA ASN A 33 2.12 -2.13 -0.07
C ASN A 33 3.51 -2.17 0.56
N ILE A 34 4.38 -3.06 0.10
CA ILE A 34 5.71 -3.26 0.66
C ILE A 34 6.73 -3.65 -0.41
N ALA A 35 7.91 -3.05 -0.33
CA ALA A 35 9.10 -3.46 -1.07
C ALA A 35 9.97 -4.37 -0.21
N ASN A 36 10.75 -5.25 -0.83
CA ASN A 36 11.83 -5.93 -0.16
C ASN A 36 13.02 -4.98 0.04
N ILE A 37 13.84 -5.25 1.04
CA ILE A 37 14.92 -4.37 1.45
C ILE A 37 16.27 -5.07 1.39
N GLY A 38 17.33 -4.26 1.43
CA GLY A 38 18.70 -4.78 1.41
C GLY A 38 19.11 -5.36 0.05
N ARG A 39 20.40 -5.64 -0.07
CA ARG A 39 20.99 -6.27 -1.26
C ARG A 39 22.06 -7.27 -0.90
N LYS A 40 22.66 -7.10 0.28
CA LYS A 40 23.77 -7.92 0.78
C LYS A 40 23.69 -8.02 2.31
N PRO A 41 22.85 -8.88 2.87
CA PRO A 41 21.91 -9.81 2.22
C PRO A 41 20.63 -9.11 1.70
N TYR A 42 19.94 -9.76 0.76
CA TYR A 42 18.59 -9.41 0.36
C TYR A 42 17.60 -9.90 1.42
N ILE A 43 16.72 -9.03 1.89
CA ILE A 43 15.74 -9.32 2.94
C ILE A 43 14.35 -9.36 2.29
N PRO A 44 13.70 -10.53 2.19
CA PRO A 44 12.35 -10.66 1.65
C PRO A 44 11.32 -10.16 2.67
N PHE A 45 11.22 -8.84 2.83
CA PHE A 45 10.47 -8.21 3.90
C PHE A 45 8.96 -8.49 3.83
N HIS A 46 8.42 -8.75 2.63
CA HIS A 46 7.06 -9.22 2.45
C HIS A 46 6.76 -10.51 3.24
N LYS A 47 7.75 -11.41 3.39
CA LYS A 47 7.63 -12.62 4.21
C LYS A 47 7.34 -12.27 5.67
N PHE A 48 8.11 -11.33 6.26
CA PHE A 48 7.89 -10.86 7.62
C PHE A 48 6.46 -10.32 7.82
N ILE A 49 5.95 -9.54 6.87
CA ILE A 49 4.58 -9.01 6.91
C ILE A 49 3.55 -10.15 6.90
N ILE A 50 3.73 -11.15 6.03
CA ILE A 50 2.80 -12.29 5.92
C ILE A 50 2.76 -13.08 7.23
N GLU A 51 3.92 -13.38 7.80
CA GLU A 51 4.02 -14.12 9.08
C GLU A 51 3.36 -13.30 10.21
N THR A 52 3.72 -12.03 10.37
CA THR A 52 3.17 -11.15 11.42
C THR A 52 1.64 -11.02 11.31
N MET A 53 1.11 -10.80 10.11
CA MET A 53 -0.33 -10.68 9.90
C MET A 53 -1.06 -12.00 10.20
N SER A 54 -0.45 -13.14 9.86
CA SER A 54 -1.00 -14.46 10.14
C SER A 54 -1.01 -14.75 11.65
N ASP A 55 0.06 -14.41 12.36
CA ASP A 55 0.17 -14.58 13.81
C ASP A 55 -0.84 -13.71 14.58
N ILE A 56 -1.16 -12.52 14.07
CA ILE A 56 -2.21 -11.64 14.61
C ILE A 56 -3.62 -12.23 14.36
N GLY A 57 -3.75 -13.19 13.44
CA GLY A 57 -5.01 -13.86 13.12
C GLY A 57 -5.74 -13.30 11.89
N PHE A 58 -5.05 -12.55 11.04
CA PHE A 58 -5.58 -12.19 9.73
C PHE A 58 -5.55 -13.38 8.77
N LEU A 59 -6.52 -13.44 7.87
CA LEU A 59 -6.60 -14.44 6.81
C LEU A 59 -6.02 -13.84 5.52
N MET A 60 -4.93 -14.39 5.03
CA MET A 60 -4.36 -13.97 3.75
C MET A 60 -5.31 -14.31 2.61
N ARG A 61 -5.56 -13.33 1.71
CA ARG A 61 -6.41 -13.49 0.53
C ARG A 61 -5.62 -13.71 -0.75
N GLY A 62 -4.43 -13.15 -0.81
CA GLY A 62 -3.55 -13.20 -1.97
C GLY A 62 -2.59 -12.02 -1.98
N GLU A 63 -1.83 -11.95 -3.04
CA GLU A 63 -0.89 -10.87 -3.29
C GLU A 63 -1.00 -10.37 -4.72
N VAL A 64 -0.67 -9.11 -4.91
CA VAL A 64 -0.53 -8.48 -6.21
C VAL A 64 0.92 -8.02 -6.37
N ILE A 65 1.52 -8.29 -7.50
CA ILE A 65 2.80 -7.71 -7.92
C ILE A 65 2.51 -6.39 -8.62
N TRP A 66 2.93 -5.28 -8.02
CA TRP A 66 2.88 -4.00 -8.69
C TRP A 66 4.17 -3.79 -9.49
N ASP A 67 4.10 -4.04 -10.80
CA ASP A 67 5.16 -3.72 -11.77
C ASP A 67 5.16 -2.21 -12.05
N LYS A 68 6.21 -1.54 -11.59
CA LYS A 68 6.39 -0.08 -11.76
C LYS A 68 6.83 0.32 -13.17
N GLY A 69 7.04 -0.65 -14.04
CA GLY A 69 7.46 -0.45 -15.42
C GLY A 69 8.91 0.07 -15.56
N ALA A 70 9.24 0.55 -16.76
CA ALA A 70 10.59 1.00 -17.10
C ALA A 70 11.11 2.20 -16.29
N GLY A 71 10.23 2.97 -15.64
CA GLY A 71 10.60 4.11 -14.80
C GLY A 71 11.12 3.71 -13.41
N ALA A 72 10.95 2.45 -13.01
CA ALA A 72 11.44 1.95 -11.74
C ALA A 72 12.89 1.45 -11.89
N GLY A 73 13.66 1.61 -10.81
CA GLY A 73 15.01 1.04 -10.76
C GLY A 73 16.04 1.77 -11.62
N THR A 74 16.00 3.09 -11.62
CA THR A 74 17.05 3.95 -12.23
C THR A 74 18.41 3.81 -11.53
N SER A 75 18.50 3.01 -10.46
CA SER A 75 19.76 2.70 -9.81
C SER A 75 20.72 2.04 -10.80
N THR A 76 21.90 2.60 -10.94
CA THR A 76 23.01 2.04 -11.74
C THR A 76 23.85 1.00 -11.00
N ALA A 77 23.38 0.57 -9.83
CA ALA A 77 24.05 -0.46 -9.03
C ALA A 77 23.84 -1.86 -9.61
N TRP A 78 24.49 -2.13 -10.75
CA TRP A 78 24.37 -3.38 -11.50
C TRP A 78 25.19 -4.53 -10.90
N GLY A 79 26.05 -4.27 -9.93
CA GLY A 79 27.10 -5.20 -9.51
C GLY A 79 28.17 -5.30 -10.59
N SER A 80 28.44 -6.53 -11.04
CA SER A 80 29.34 -6.75 -12.19
C SER A 80 28.60 -6.47 -13.51
N TRP A 81 29.04 -5.44 -14.23
CA TRP A 81 28.47 -5.10 -15.54
C TRP A 81 28.88 -6.14 -16.60
N LYS A 82 27.88 -6.71 -17.27
CA LYS A 82 28.07 -7.74 -18.32
C LYS A 82 28.95 -8.94 -17.91
N SER A 83 28.99 -9.26 -16.62
CA SER A 83 29.75 -10.38 -16.07
C SER A 83 28.89 -11.20 -15.10
N SER A 84 28.98 -12.51 -15.18
CA SER A 84 28.30 -13.42 -14.25
C SER A 84 28.95 -13.50 -12.87
N SER A 85 30.06 -12.76 -12.63
CA SER A 85 30.79 -12.84 -11.35
C SER A 85 29.99 -12.35 -10.15
N ASN A 86 29.17 -11.29 -10.31
CA ASN A 86 28.33 -10.76 -9.25
C ASN A 86 27.26 -9.79 -9.78
N PRO A 87 26.35 -10.20 -10.68
CA PRO A 87 25.26 -9.32 -11.11
C PRO A 87 24.28 -9.07 -9.97
N VAL A 88 23.74 -7.85 -9.89
CA VAL A 88 22.73 -7.46 -8.89
C VAL A 88 21.38 -7.27 -9.56
N LEU A 89 20.33 -7.93 -9.03
CA LEU A 89 18.95 -7.72 -9.46
C LEU A 89 18.48 -6.35 -9.04
N ARG A 90 17.70 -5.71 -9.91
CA ARG A 90 17.04 -4.42 -9.63
C ARG A 90 15.57 -4.68 -9.42
N ASP A 91 15.05 -4.30 -8.26
CA ASP A 91 13.63 -4.43 -7.98
C ASP A 91 12.86 -3.39 -8.79
N THR A 92 12.03 -3.85 -9.69
CA THR A 92 11.14 -3.04 -10.53
C THR A 92 9.69 -3.17 -10.09
N HIS A 93 9.45 -3.87 -8.99
CA HIS A 93 8.12 -4.15 -8.47
C HIS A 93 8.06 -3.95 -6.93
N GLU A 94 6.85 -3.89 -6.44
CA GLU A 94 6.51 -4.02 -5.02
C GLU A 94 5.36 -5.01 -4.86
N TYR A 95 5.11 -5.42 -3.62
CA TYR A 95 4.04 -6.35 -3.27
C TYR A 95 2.87 -5.59 -2.67
N ILE A 96 1.65 -5.98 -3.03
CA ILE A 96 0.44 -5.57 -2.34
C ILE A 96 -0.17 -6.83 -1.73
N LEU A 97 0.00 -6.96 -0.41
CA LEU A 97 -0.47 -8.12 0.35
C LEU A 97 -1.88 -7.84 0.84
N VAL A 98 -2.81 -8.76 0.59
CA VAL A 98 -4.23 -8.58 0.91
C VAL A 98 -4.67 -9.57 1.97
N PHE A 99 -5.24 -9.04 3.06
CA PHE A 99 -5.73 -9.82 4.19
C PHE A 99 -7.19 -9.50 4.52
N SER A 100 -7.83 -10.41 5.25
CA SER A 100 -9.18 -10.24 5.81
C SER A 100 -9.17 -10.50 7.31
N LYS A 101 -10.00 -9.77 8.06
CA LYS A 101 -10.25 -10.05 9.49
C LYS A 101 -11.36 -11.06 9.65
N GLY A 102 -11.06 -12.21 10.27
CA GLY A 102 -12.00 -13.21 10.78
C GLY A 102 -12.76 -14.02 9.71
N LYS A 103 -13.11 -13.45 8.57
CA LYS A 103 -13.77 -14.15 7.46
C LYS A 103 -13.51 -13.48 6.10
N PHE A 104 -13.68 -14.27 5.02
CA PHE A 104 -13.39 -13.82 3.66
C PHE A 104 -14.49 -12.94 3.04
N SER A 105 -15.71 -12.94 3.55
CA SER A 105 -16.82 -12.20 2.99
C SER A 105 -17.32 -11.10 3.92
N ARG A 106 -17.85 -10.03 3.32
CA ARG A 106 -18.65 -9.00 4.01
C ARG A 106 -20.06 -9.03 3.45
N SER A 107 -21.04 -8.71 4.30
CA SER A 107 -22.42 -8.51 3.82
C SER A 107 -22.44 -7.30 2.86
N SER A 108 -23.08 -7.50 1.72
CA SER A 108 -23.38 -6.44 0.74
C SER A 108 -24.79 -5.89 0.89
N LYS A 109 -25.56 -6.34 1.87
CA LYS A 109 -26.94 -5.87 2.09
C LYS A 109 -26.93 -4.35 2.37
N ASN A 110 -27.68 -3.60 1.57
CA ASN A 110 -27.76 -2.14 1.63
C ASN A 110 -26.41 -1.43 1.42
N LYS A 111 -25.48 -2.04 0.68
CA LYS A 111 -24.17 -1.48 0.34
C LYS A 111 -24.03 -1.31 -1.15
N ILE A 112 -23.36 -0.24 -1.58
CA ILE A 112 -23.13 0.09 -2.99
C ILE A 112 -21.69 -0.25 -3.34
N SER A 113 -21.50 -1.09 -4.36
CA SER A 113 -20.21 -1.31 -5.01
C SER A 113 -20.07 -0.32 -6.17
N THR A 114 -19.02 0.45 -6.19
CA THR A 114 -18.77 1.48 -7.21
C THR A 114 -17.86 1.01 -8.33
N ILE A 115 -17.28 -0.19 -8.20
CA ILE A 115 -16.40 -0.76 -9.23
C ILE A 115 -17.18 -1.11 -10.49
N SER A 116 -16.68 -0.68 -11.64
CA SER A 116 -17.22 -1.06 -12.94
C SER A 116 -16.83 -2.49 -13.33
N ARG A 117 -17.50 -3.06 -14.36
CA ARG A 117 -17.17 -4.37 -14.90
C ARG A 117 -15.72 -4.44 -15.39
N ASP A 118 -15.28 -3.44 -16.12
CA ASP A 118 -13.95 -3.44 -16.75
C ASP A 118 -12.84 -3.23 -15.70
N GLU A 119 -13.06 -2.37 -14.71
CA GLU A 119 -12.19 -2.25 -13.55
C GLU A 119 -12.09 -3.57 -12.78
N PHE A 120 -13.21 -4.25 -12.55
CA PHE A 120 -13.20 -5.54 -11.85
C PHE A 120 -12.35 -6.58 -12.58
N LEU A 121 -12.50 -6.70 -13.90
CA LEU A 121 -11.71 -7.62 -14.72
C LEU A 121 -10.22 -7.27 -14.74
N GLU A 122 -9.89 -5.98 -14.69
CA GLU A 122 -8.50 -5.51 -14.66
C GLU A 122 -7.89 -5.61 -13.27
N PHE A 123 -8.60 -5.17 -12.22
CA PHE A 123 -8.06 -5.06 -10.87
C PHE A 123 -7.97 -6.41 -10.14
N THR A 124 -8.70 -7.43 -10.58
CA THR A 124 -8.59 -8.80 -10.06
C THR A 124 -7.40 -9.57 -10.60
N LYS A 125 -6.62 -9.02 -11.54
CA LYS A 125 -5.35 -9.62 -11.97
C LYS A 125 -4.30 -9.52 -10.86
N SER A 126 -3.46 -10.52 -10.73
CA SER A 126 -2.39 -10.58 -9.73
C SER A 126 -1.13 -9.78 -10.11
N VAL A 127 -1.08 -9.19 -11.28
CA VAL A 127 -0.01 -8.28 -11.72
C VAL A 127 -0.64 -6.98 -12.17
N TRP A 128 -0.30 -5.88 -11.48
CA TRP A 128 -0.70 -4.53 -11.85
C TRP A 128 0.47 -3.79 -12.47
N LYS A 129 0.23 -3.11 -13.57
CA LYS A 129 1.26 -2.37 -14.29
C LYS A 129 0.87 -0.91 -14.45
N PHE A 130 1.48 -0.05 -13.64
CA PHE A 130 1.37 1.40 -13.76
C PHE A 130 2.58 2.09 -13.12
N SER A 131 2.86 3.31 -13.57
CA SER A 131 4.05 4.06 -13.15
C SER A 131 3.95 4.55 -11.71
N PRO A 132 5.06 4.57 -10.96
CA PRO A 132 5.11 5.19 -9.64
C PRO A 132 4.90 6.72 -9.73
N GLU A 133 4.47 7.32 -8.63
CA GLU A 133 4.41 8.79 -8.52
C GLU A 133 5.85 9.36 -8.46
N ARG A 134 6.03 10.56 -9.03
CA ARG A 134 7.35 11.19 -8.99
C ARG A 134 7.57 11.86 -7.63
N ALA A 135 8.56 11.41 -6.86
CA ALA A 135 8.90 11.93 -5.53
C ALA A 135 9.03 13.47 -5.52
N ARG A 136 9.67 14.07 -6.54
CA ARG A 136 9.82 15.53 -6.66
C ARG A 136 8.50 16.30 -6.83
N LYS A 137 7.45 15.64 -7.33
CA LYS A 137 6.15 16.29 -7.57
C LYS A 137 5.35 16.44 -6.28
N VAL A 138 5.51 15.51 -5.34
CA VAL A 138 4.67 15.44 -4.13
C VAL A 138 5.44 15.64 -2.82
N GLY A 139 6.77 15.81 -2.87
CA GLY A 139 7.60 16.13 -1.70
C GLY A 139 7.73 14.98 -0.68
N HIS A 140 7.61 13.74 -1.15
CA HIS A 140 7.77 12.53 -0.33
C HIS A 140 8.81 11.59 -0.98
N PRO A 141 9.69 10.92 -0.21
CA PRO A 141 10.76 10.09 -0.77
C PRO A 141 10.27 8.87 -1.56
N ALA A 142 9.15 8.28 -1.17
CA ALA A 142 8.59 7.06 -1.79
C ALA A 142 7.05 7.12 -1.91
N PRO A 143 6.47 8.06 -2.68
CA PRO A 143 5.02 8.14 -2.81
C PRO A 143 4.51 7.06 -3.76
N PHE A 144 3.49 6.33 -3.37
CA PHE A 144 2.72 5.55 -4.33
C PHE A 144 1.65 6.44 -5.00
N PRO A 145 1.28 6.15 -6.26
CA PRO A 145 0.27 6.92 -6.97
C PRO A 145 -1.13 6.67 -6.40
N VAL A 146 -2.05 7.62 -6.62
CA VAL A 146 -3.47 7.52 -6.20
C VAL A 146 -4.14 6.26 -6.76
N GLU A 147 -3.71 5.78 -7.92
CA GLU A 147 -4.19 4.57 -8.58
C GLU A 147 -4.09 3.32 -7.69
N LEU A 148 -3.02 3.17 -6.89
CA LEU A 148 -2.82 2.00 -6.03
C LEU A 148 -3.93 1.87 -4.97
N PRO A 149 -4.13 2.85 -4.05
CA PRO A 149 -5.19 2.77 -3.07
C PRO A 149 -6.58 2.82 -3.71
N TYR A 150 -6.77 3.47 -4.85
CA TYR A 150 -8.02 3.47 -5.59
C TYR A 150 -8.44 2.04 -5.99
N ARG A 151 -7.55 1.25 -6.61
CA ARG A 151 -7.80 -0.15 -6.95
C ARG A 151 -8.14 -1.00 -5.73
N CYS A 152 -7.39 -0.84 -4.64
CA CYS A 152 -7.68 -1.53 -3.39
C CYS A 152 -9.07 -1.19 -2.83
N MET A 153 -9.46 0.09 -2.86
CA MET A 153 -10.76 0.54 -2.38
C MET A 153 -11.91 0.01 -3.26
N GLN A 154 -11.76 0.05 -4.57
CA GLN A 154 -12.76 -0.46 -5.50
C GLN A 154 -13.00 -1.96 -5.32
N LEU A 155 -11.95 -2.74 -5.11
CA LEU A 155 -12.06 -4.19 -4.90
C LEU A 155 -12.60 -4.57 -3.51
N TYR A 156 -12.31 -3.77 -2.47
CA TYR A 156 -12.39 -4.26 -1.10
C TYR A 156 -13.22 -3.40 -0.16
N SER A 157 -13.78 -2.29 -0.63
CA SER A 157 -14.67 -1.42 0.15
C SER A 157 -15.94 -1.06 -0.62
N PHE A 158 -16.97 -0.69 0.11
CA PHE A 158 -18.20 -0.12 -0.45
C PHE A 158 -18.17 1.40 -0.38
N GLN A 159 -19.05 2.05 -1.12
CA GLN A 159 -19.32 3.47 -0.95
C GLN A 159 -19.65 3.77 0.52
N ASP A 160 -19.24 4.91 1.02
CA ASP A 160 -19.41 5.38 2.39
C ASP A 160 -18.71 4.55 3.48
N ASP A 161 -17.90 3.54 3.10
CA ASP A 161 -17.02 2.89 4.06
C ASP A 161 -15.91 3.85 4.53
N VAL A 162 -15.39 3.63 5.73
CA VAL A 162 -14.26 4.38 6.28
C VAL A 162 -12.96 3.65 5.96
N ILE A 163 -12.02 4.36 5.34
CA ILE A 163 -10.68 3.89 5.00
C ILE A 163 -9.70 4.43 6.04
N LEU A 164 -8.95 3.54 6.67
CA LEU A 164 -7.85 3.91 7.58
C LEU A 164 -6.51 3.73 6.86
N ASP A 165 -5.67 4.77 6.92
CA ASP A 165 -4.26 4.68 6.52
C ASP A 165 -3.39 5.17 7.69
N PRO A 166 -2.72 4.25 8.40
CA PRO A 166 -1.89 4.59 9.56
C PRO A 166 -0.50 5.16 9.19
N PHE A 167 -0.15 5.20 7.89
CA PHE A 167 1.11 5.70 7.36
C PHE A 167 0.88 6.56 6.12
N CYS A 168 -0.02 7.52 6.22
CA CYS A 168 -0.63 8.18 5.06
C CYS A 168 0.32 9.07 4.24
N GLY A 169 1.50 9.39 4.73
CA GLY A 169 2.48 10.23 4.04
C GLY A 169 1.83 11.51 3.51
N VAL A 170 1.92 11.71 2.21
CA VAL A 170 1.35 12.89 1.52
C VAL A 170 -0.11 12.69 1.04
N GLY A 171 -0.79 11.65 1.52
CA GLY A 171 -2.24 11.50 1.41
C GLY A 171 -2.79 10.97 0.08
N SER A 172 -2.05 10.14 -0.66
CA SER A 172 -2.59 9.50 -1.87
C SER A 172 -3.84 8.68 -1.57
N THR A 173 -3.89 8.02 -0.42
CA THR A 173 -5.06 7.27 0.07
C THR A 173 -6.27 8.18 0.31
N ALA A 174 -6.07 9.39 0.86
CA ALA A 174 -7.16 10.34 1.08
C ALA A 174 -7.77 10.81 -0.23
N ILE A 175 -6.94 11.11 -1.24
CA ILE A 175 -7.40 11.53 -2.56
C ILE A 175 -8.18 10.39 -3.25
N ALA A 176 -7.69 9.15 -3.17
CA ALA A 176 -8.41 7.99 -3.70
C ALA A 176 -9.76 7.79 -3.00
N ALA A 177 -9.84 7.97 -1.68
CA ALA A 177 -11.06 7.84 -0.91
C ALA A 177 -12.10 8.90 -1.31
N LEU A 178 -11.70 10.17 -1.41
CA LEU A 178 -12.56 11.25 -1.89
C LEU A 178 -13.08 10.99 -3.30
N GLY A 179 -12.19 10.65 -4.23
CA GLY A 179 -12.54 10.38 -5.64
C GLY A 179 -13.42 9.14 -5.84
N SER A 180 -13.57 8.30 -4.82
CA SER A 180 -14.37 7.07 -4.86
C SER A 180 -15.54 7.05 -3.87
N ASN A 181 -15.89 8.19 -3.27
CA ASN A 181 -16.98 8.33 -2.30
C ASN A 181 -16.80 7.43 -1.05
N ARG A 182 -15.61 7.47 -0.44
CA ARG A 182 -15.31 6.84 0.86
C ARG A 182 -14.92 7.91 1.86
N HIS A 183 -15.24 7.64 3.13
CA HIS A 183 -14.68 8.39 4.24
C HIS A 183 -13.27 7.91 4.55
N PHE A 184 -12.49 8.72 5.28
CA PHE A 184 -11.12 8.34 5.60
C PHE A 184 -10.66 8.84 6.96
N VAL A 185 -9.72 8.10 7.54
CA VAL A 185 -8.90 8.49 8.69
C VAL A 185 -7.44 8.32 8.28
N MET A 186 -6.68 9.41 8.32
CA MET A 186 -5.28 9.46 7.88
C MET A 186 -4.39 9.78 9.07
N ILE A 187 -3.37 8.97 9.30
CA ILE A 187 -2.42 9.13 10.41
C ILE A 187 -1.02 9.18 9.82
N ASP A 188 -0.20 10.07 10.34
CA ASP A 188 1.24 10.15 10.08
C ASP A 188 1.92 10.83 11.27
N ASN A 189 3.12 10.37 11.65
CA ASN A 189 3.90 10.97 12.71
C ASN A 189 4.66 12.24 12.28
N ASN A 190 4.82 12.44 10.96
CA ASN A 190 5.52 13.58 10.39
C ASN A 190 4.56 14.75 10.12
N LYS A 191 4.66 15.82 10.91
CA LYS A 191 3.84 17.03 10.75
C LYS A 191 3.89 17.66 9.36
N LYS A 192 5.03 17.54 8.64
CA LYS A 192 5.16 18.05 7.27
C LYS A 192 4.27 17.25 6.31
N PHE A 193 4.22 15.93 6.45
CA PHE A 193 3.36 15.08 5.63
C PHE A 193 1.88 15.31 5.94
N VAL A 194 1.50 15.42 7.21
CA VAL A 194 0.13 15.78 7.61
C VAL A 194 -0.29 17.12 6.98
N THR A 195 0.60 18.12 6.99
CA THR A 195 0.32 19.43 6.37
C THR A 195 0.16 19.31 4.86
N ALA A 196 1.03 18.55 4.18
CA ALA A 196 0.95 18.31 2.75
C ALA A 196 -0.35 17.57 2.37
N THR A 197 -0.74 16.56 3.15
CA THR A 197 -2.00 15.83 2.98
C THR A 197 -3.21 16.77 3.08
N LYS A 198 -3.27 17.62 4.12
CA LYS A 198 -4.36 18.60 4.28
C LYS A 198 -4.45 19.57 3.11
N LYS A 199 -3.30 20.03 2.59
CA LYS A 199 -3.24 20.90 1.41
C LYS A 199 -3.81 20.20 0.18
N ARG A 200 -3.35 18.97 -0.12
CA ARG A 200 -3.83 18.17 -1.27
C ARG A 200 -5.34 17.91 -1.20
N ILE A 201 -5.86 17.57 -0.02
CA ILE A 201 -7.30 17.37 0.20
C ILE A 201 -8.06 18.66 -0.13
N LYS A 202 -7.61 19.81 0.38
CA LYS A 202 -8.23 21.10 0.11
C LYS A 202 -8.25 21.44 -1.38
N GLU A 203 -7.14 21.25 -2.06
CA GLU A 203 -7.01 21.47 -3.51
C GLU A 203 -7.95 20.54 -4.31
N PHE A 204 -8.06 19.27 -3.91
CA PHE A 204 -8.95 18.29 -4.56
C PHE A 204 -10.43 18.66 -4.41
N ILE A 205 -10.85 19.18 -3.25
CA ILE A 205 -12.25 19.55 -3.00
C ILE A 205 -12.62 20.87 -3.69
N SER A 206 -11.63 21.73 -3.97
CA SER A 206 -11.85 23.06 -4.57
C SER A 206 -11.89 23.01 -6.12
N ASN A 207 -11.55 21.89 -6.75
CA ASN A 207 -11.59 21.64 -8.19
C ASN A 207 -12.87 20.86 -8.57
#